data_68f0489b3978d53026f153f7f74fb855
#
_entry.id   68f0489b3978d53026f153f7f74fb855
#
_cell.length_a   1.000
_cell.length_b   1.000
_cell.length_c   1.000
_cell.angle_alpha   90.00
_cell.angle_beta   90.00
_cell.angle_gamma   90.00
#
_symmetry.space_group_name_H-M   'P 1'
#
loop_
_entity.id
_entity.type
_entity.pdbx_description
1 polymer ?
#
loop_
_entity_poly.entity_id
_entity_poly.type
_entity_poly.pdbx_seq_one_letter_code
_entity_poly.pdbx_strand_id
1 'polypeptide(L)'
;MVPDVSTGSRTYGLLAYLYGPGRRDEHTDPHLVAAWLPELAPDPGRDPAATLKQLTDRLDLPVLALPKGRRPAQHVWHCPVRTAPGDRHLTDAEWAEVARRVVHATGIAEEGDDKACRWIAVRHADDHIHIVATLKREDGRSPRRHQDGIRAQAECRKIEKEWGLQILNEGDGTAAQRPTSAERAKAERTGRTEPPRETLREHVRQALAGAVDEEEFFRRLTEAGLRLDKRLAPSGDILGYKVALPGDRNRDGDPIWFPGSRLAPDLSLPRIRQRLAAGPPDDEALPDASPALRAARPARARRDATHIAEQAVTALAGDDDEDGAAQLIGFGELLDAVAQTAPASTRKELAEAARAFERATRSHIRAEHADHRALRTAARGIVRAGNALGKGEDGGATAMLLSTMVLVTIAAIHWHSARGHAQQAAAARQAAQHLRAAYQSASATPMKAMREQGRRLPAPVHDRYAHTVEVALPGQASRARREPGWDALAATLAQAERAGHEAGKLLQQAIEWRELETADSVTDVLIWRLRRIGKLPAAADLPRTQAQPRATSPQAPPSKPQTAETPARNDTLSTRRPGSRR
;
A
#
# COMPACT_ATOMS: atom_id res chain seq x y z
N MET A 1 10.60 19.74 6.24
CA MET A 1 9.43 20.65 6.44
C MET A 1 8.47 20.55 5.26
N VAL A 2 7.15 20.62 5.48
CA VAL A 2 6.12 20.46 4.43
C VAL A 2 5.27 21.72 4.39
N PRO A 3 5.49 22.63 3.44
CA PRO A 3 4.58 23.74 3.17
C PRO A 3 3.41 23.26 2.30
N ASP A 4 2.22 23.83 2.49
CA ASP A 4 1.02 23.55 1.67
C ASP A 4 0.30 24.86 1.34
N VAL A 5 0.46 25.34 0.11
CA VAL A 5 -0.08 26.64 -0.31
C VAL A 5 -1.51 26.50 -0.82
N SER A 6 -2.39 27.30 -0.27
CA SER A 6 -3.80 27.36 -0.66
C SER A 6 -4.32 28.82 -0.69
N THR A 7 -5.48 29.02 -1.33
CA THR A 7 -6.16 30.34 -1.34
C THR A 7 -7.60 30.23 -0.86
N GLY A 8 -8.08 31.28 -0.24
CA GLY A 8 -9.43 31.34 0.32
C GLY A 8 -10.09 32.71 0.15
N SER A 9 -11.34 32.82 0.58
CA SER A 9 -12.16 34.02 0.46
C SER A 9 -12.58 34.65 1.79
N ARG A 10 -12.22 34.04 2.96
CA ARG A 10 -12.70 34.47 4.27
C ARG A 10 -11.59 34.46 5.30
N THR A 11 -10.94 35.61 5.50
CA THR A 11 -9.85 35.81 6.48
C THR A 11 -10.32 35.49 7.89
N TYR A 12 -11.45 36.07 8.33
CA TYR A 12 -12.01 35.80 9.67
C TYR A 12 -12.29 34.30 9.90
N GLY A 13 -12.84 33.61 8.92
CA GLY A 13 -13.14 32.17 9.07
C GLY A 13 -11.90 31.31 9.24
N LEU A 14 -10.78 31.66 8.57
CA LEU A 14 -9.50 31.02 8.75
C LEU A 14 -8.91 31.32 10.14
N LEU A 15 -8.90 32.58 10.55
CA LEU A 15 -8.39 32.96 11.89
C LEU A 15 -9.22 32.35 13.03
N ALA A 16 -10.54 32.30 12.88
CA ALA A 16 -11.41 31.65 13.87
C ALA A 16 -11.12 30.13 14.00
N TYR A 17 -10.71 29.49 12.92
CA TYR A 17 -10.23 28.10 12.97
C TYR A 17 -8.87 28.00 13.69
N LEU A 18 -7.90 28.85 13.33
CA LEU A 18 -6.53 28.78 13.86
C LEU A 18 -6.45 29.10 15.36
N TYR A 19 -7.27 30.01 15.86
CA TYR A 19 -7.35 30.39 17.28
C TYR A 19 -8.40 29.60 18.07
N GLY A 20 -9.22 28.80 17.39
CA GLY A 20 -10.20 27.92 18.03
C GLY A 20 -9.57 26.59 18.47
N PRO A 21 -10.35 25.71 19.12
CA PRO A 21 -9.87 24.43 19.63
C PRO A 21 -9.51 23.42 18.51
N GLY A 22 -9.78 23.76 17.25
CA GLY A 22 -9.67 22.83 16.16
C GLY A 22 -10.89 21.90 16.06
N ARG A 23 -10.80 20.83 15.26
CA ARG A 23 -11.90 19.88 15.09
C ARG A 23 -11.92 18.76 16.14
N ARG A 24 -10.78 18.53 16.79
CA ARG A 24 -10.54 17.44 17.76
C ARG A 24 -9.75 17.92 18.96
N ASP A 25 -9.88 19.20 19.32
CA ASP A 25 -9.11 19.88 20.39
C ASP A 25 -7.58 19.72 20.20
N GLU A 26 -7.15 19.69 18.92
CA GLU A 26 -5.73 19.53 18.57
C GLU A 26 -4.91 20.83 18.64
N HIS A 27 -5.56 21.99 18.77
CA HIS A 27 -4.87 23.28 18.86
C HIS A 27 -4.49 23.59 20.30
N THR A 28 -3.19 23.85 20.49
CA THR A 28 -2.62 24.17 21.81
C THR A 28 -1.97 25.55 21.74
N ASP A 29 -2.35 26.43 22.67
CA ASP A 29 -1.73 27.75 22.85
C ASP A 29 -1.60 28.58 21.54
N PRO A 30 -2.69 28.87 20.82
CA PRO A 30 -2.60 29.62 19.55
C PRO A 30 -2.17 31.07 19.80
N HIS A 31 -1.08 31.50 19.12
CA HIS A 31 -0.51 32.83 19.20
C HIS A 31 0.26 33.24 17.96
N LEU A 32 0.55 34.54 17.80
CA LEU A 32 1.40 35.06 16.73
C LEU A 32 2.88 34.80 17.03
N VAL A 33 3.62 34.22 16.09
CA VAL A 33 5.08 34.12 16.16
C VAL A 33 5.75 35.18 15.26
N ALA A 34 5.06 35.67 14.23
CA ALA A 34 5.54 36.75 13.36
C ALA A 34 4.38 37.49 12.67
N ALA A 35 4.64 38.72 12.28
CA ALA A 35 3.71 39.53 11.50
C ALA A 35 4.47 40.51 10.60
N TRP A 36 3.77 41.08 9.57
CA TRP A 36 4.31 42.10 8.67
C TRP A 36 4.83 43.35 9.41
N LEU A 37 4.13 43.77 10.46
CA LEU A 37 4.49 44.81 11.45
C LEU A 37 3.94 44.36 12.80
N PRO A 38 4.77 43.86 13.70
CA PRO A 38 4.31 43.32 14.99
C PRO A 38 3.45 44.31 15.80
N GLU A 39 3.81 45.61 15.75
CA GLU A 39 3.12 46.66 16.48
C GLU A 39 1.70 46.93 15.98
N LEU A 40 1.39 46.54 14.76
CA LEU A 40 0.08 46.72 14.11
C LEU A 40 -0.77 45.47 14.07
N ALA A 41 -0.20 44.31 14.45
CA ALA A 41 -0.87 43.02 14.44
C ALA A 41 -1.32 42.62 15.87
N PRO A 42 -2.58 42.88 16.27
CA PRO A 42 -3.05 42.43 17.57
C PRO A 42 -3.04 40.91 17.68
N ASP A 43 -2.55 40.36 18.79
CA ASP A 43 -2.50 38.92 19.05
C ASP A 43 -3.59 38.48 20.04
N PRO A 44 -4.70 37.91 19.58
CA PRO A 44 -5.75 37.41 20.48
C PRO A 44 -5.30 36.27 21.40
N GLY A 45 -4.16 35.61 21.13
CA GLY A 45 -3.60 34.57 21.97
C GLY A 45 -2.73 35.07 23.11
N ARG A 46 -2.31 36.34 23.08
CA ARG A 46 -1.42 36.92 24.10
C ARG A 46 -2.00 38.19 24.75
N ASP A 47 -2.81 38.95 24.04
CA ASP A 47 -3.44 40.15 24.54
C ASP A 47 -4.96 39.92 24.70
N PRO A 48 -5.49 39.89 25.95
CA PRO A 48 -6.93 39.73 26.20
C PRO A 48 -7.81 40.86 25.61
N ALA A 49 -7.23 42.02 25.31
CA ALA A 49 -7.94 43.14 24.68
C ALA A 49 -7.99 43.00 23.14
N ALA A 50 -7.15 42.16 22.57
CA ALA A 50 -7.13 41.90 21.14
C ALA A 50 -8.24 40.93 20.71
N THR A 51 -8.87 41.20 19.57
CA THR A 51 -9.93 40.35 19.04
C THR A 51 -9.57 39.83 17.63
N LEU A 52 -10.10 38.65 17.26
CA LEU A 52 -9.97 38.12 15.92
C LEU A 52 -10.50 39.09 14.85
N LYS A 53 -11.53 39.87 15.20
CA LYS A 53 -12.08 40.88 14.29
C LYS A 53 -11.06 42.00 14.01
N GLN A 54 -10.41 42.52 15.06
CA GLN A 54 -9.37 43.55 14.92
C GLN A 54 -8.20 43.04 14.05
N LEU A 55 -7.72 41.82 14.30
CA LEU A 55 -6.66 41.21 13.51
C LEU A 55 -7.08 41.01 12.03
N THR A 56 -8.33 40.56 11.81
CA THR A 56 -8.89 40.43 10.45
C THR A 56 -8.96 41.75 9.73
N ASP A 57 -9.53 42.78 10.40
CA ASP A 57 -9.69 44.10 9.80
C ASP A 57 -8.32 44.73 9.44
N ARG A 58 -7.29 44.51 10.27
CA ARG A 58 -5.90 44.91 9.98
C ARG A 58 -5.31 44.22 8.78
N LEU A 59 -5.47 42.89 8.69
CA LEU A 59 -4.98 42.12 7.54
C LEU A 59 -5.69 42.48 6.26
N ASP A 60 -7.02 42.65 6.28
CA ASP A 60 -7.84 42.87 5.10
C ASP A 60 -7.87 44.35 4.63
N LEU A 61 -7.26 45.28 5.36
CA LEU A 61 -7.30 46.70 5.04
C LEU A 61 -6.89 47.00 3.59
N PRO A 62 -5.80 46.44 3.00
CA PRO A 62 -5.45 46.69 1.61
C PRO A 62 -6.51 46.19 0.60
N VAL A 63 -7.24 45.12 0.97
CA VAL A 63 -8.35 44.59 0.15
C VAL A 63 -9.59 45.47 0.29
N LEU A 64 -9.89 45.89 1.52
CA LEU A 64 -11.06 46.73 1.82
C LEU A 64 -10.94 48.13 1.25
N ALA A 65 -9.73 48.65 1.12
CA ALA A 65 -9.45 49.94 0.46
C ALA A 65 -9.82 49.96 -1.05
N LEU A 66 -9.94 48.80 -1.67
CA LEU A 66 -10.34 48.69 -3.07
C LEU A 66 -11.86 48.86 -3.23
N PRO A 67 -12.32 49.48 -4.33
CA PRO A 67 -13.74 49.47 -4.72
C PRO A 67 -14.31 48.04 -4.73
N LYS A 68 -15.55 47.85 -4.31
CA LYS A 68 -16.18 46.52 -4.18
C LYS A 68 -16.04 45.66 -5.45
N GLY A 69 -16.19 46.22 -6.63
CA GLY A 69 -16.03 45.50 -7.90
C GLY A 69 -14.59 45.14 -8.30
N ARG A 70 -13.58 45.65 -7.58
CA ARG A 70 -12.16 45.31 -7.81
C ARG A 70 -11.55 44.40 -6.73
N ARG A 71 -12.31 44.06 -5.72
CA ARG A 71 -11.87 43.12 -4.67
C ARG A 71 -11.78 41.69 -5.22
N PRO A 72 -10.65 40.99 -5.06
CA PRO A 72 -10.55 39.61 -5.52
C PRO A 72 -11.47 38.69 -4.73
N ALA A 73 -12.14 37.75 -5.39
CA ALA A 73 -13.02 36.79 -4.74
C ALA A 73 -12.22 35.86 -3.78
N GLN A 74 -10.99 35.51 -4.14
CA GLN A 74 -10.05 34.80 -3.29
C GLN A 74 -8.89 35.73 -2.95
N HIS A 75 -8.93 36.31 -1.78
CA HIS A 75 -7.93 37.29 -1.33
C HIS A 75 -7.05 36.81 -0.21
N VAL A 76 -7.32 35.63 0.34
CA VAL A 76 -6.55 35.02 1.42
C VAL A 76 -5.55 34.04 0.83
N TRP A 77 -4.29 34.18 1.18
CA TRP A 77 -3.25 33.19 0.97
C TRP A 77 -2.94 32.50 2.28
N HIS A 78 -2.83 31.18 2.27
CA HIS A 78 -2.61 30.36 3.46
C HIS A 78 -1.56 29.30 3.17
N CYS A 79 -0.54 29.24 4.02
CA CYS A 79 0.54 28.27 3.92
C CYS A 79 0.87 27.69 5.31
N PRO A 80 0.26 26.57 5.72
CA PRO A 80 0.78 25.81 6.84
C PRO A 80 2.17 25.28 6.51
N VAL A 81 3.09 25.31 7.50
CA VAL A 81 4.44 24.75 7.40
C VAL A 81 4.66 23.84 8.61
N ARG A 82 4.92 22.56 8.37
CA ARG A 82 5.12 21.55 9.41
C ARG A 82 6.49 20.91 9.29
N THR A 83 7.16 20.64 10.43
CA THR A 83 8.39 19.83 10.49
C THR A 83 8.08 18.36 10.18
N ALA A 84 9.12 17.56 9.87
CA ALA A 84 8.97 16.12 9.71
C ALA A 84 8.73 15.45 11.08
N PRO A 85 7.99 14.33 11.14
CA PRO A 85 7.90 13.55 12.37
C PRO A 85 9.28 13.11 12.86
N GLY A 86 9.58 13.40 14.11
CA GLY A 86 10.89 13.09 14.72
C GLY A 86 11.93 14.21 14.66
N ASP A 87 11.64 15.31 13.98
CA ASP A 87 12.43 16.53 14.10
C ASP A 87 12.27 17.13 15.51
N ARG A 88 13.29 17.89 15.93
CA ARG A 88 13.19 18.68 17.17
C ARG A 88 12.10 19.74 17.07
N HIS A 89 11.51 20.11 18.19
CA HIS A 89 10.61 21.26 18.25
C HIS A 89 11.39 22.56 17.98
N LEU A 90 10.81 23.40 17.12
CA LEU A 90 11.35 24.71 16.84
C LEU A 90 10.81 25.72 17.85
N THR A 91 11.64 26.67 18.25
CA THR A 91 11.24 27.83 19.08
C THR A 91 10.38 28.81 18.28
N ASP A 92 9.68 29.72 18.97
CA ASP A 92 8.89 30.77 18.31
C ASP A 92 9.77 31.67 17.43
N ALA A 93 10.99 31.96 17.86
CA ALA A 93 11.94 32.75 17.08
C ALA A 93 12.35 32.03 15.78
N GLU A 94 12.58 30.72 15.84
CA GLU A 94 12.85 29.90 14.65
C GLU A 94 11.64 29.82 13.73
N TRP A 95 10.43 29.63 14.28
CA TRP A 95 9.20 29.65 13.48
C TRP A 95 8.95 31.03 12.86
N ALA A 96 9.28 32.12 13.54
CA ALA A 96 9.21 33.47 12.98
C ALA A 96 10.16 33.61 11.78
N GLU A 97 11.38 33.06 11.87
CA GLU A 97 12.34 33.06 10.78
C GLU A 97 11.86 32.20 9.59
N VAL A 98 11.34 31.02 9.85
CA VAL A 98 10.69 30.18 8.80
C VAL A 98 9.60 30.99 8.07
N ALA A 99 8.74 31.68 8.81
CA ALA A 99 7.66 32.45 8.22
C ALA A 99 8.19 33.59 7.33
N ARG A 100 9.15 34.37 7.82
CA ARG A 100 9.79 35.47 7.04
C ARG A 100 10.43 34.96 5.76
N ARG A 101 11.19 33.87 5.83
CA ARG A 101 11.87 33.27 4.66
C ARG A 101 10.86 32.73 3.65
N VAL A 102 9.78 32.10 4.11
CA VAL A 102 8.74 31.58 3.22
C VAL A 102 7.97 32.69 2.52
N VAL A 103 7.55 33.77 3.22
CA VAL A 103 6.85 34.89 2.57
C VAL A 103 7.74 35.66 1.59
N HIS A 104 9.04 35.77 1.89
CA HIS A 104 10.04 36.33 0.99
C HIS A 104 10.18 35.47 -0.28
N ALA A 105 10.48 34.18 -0.11
CA ALA A 105 10.69 33.25 -1.21
C ALA A 105 9.45 33.13 -2.14
N THR A 106 8.23 33.24 -1.58
CA THR A 106 6.99 33.13 -2.34
C THR A 106 6.57 34.42 -3.05
N GLY A 107 7.22 35.55 -2.77
CA GLY A 107 6.89 36.87 -3.32
C GLY A 107 5.62 37.48 -2.71
N ILE A 108 5.22 37.01 -1.50
CA ILE A 108 4.16 37.60 -0.69
C ILE A 108 4.66 38.89 -0.03
N ALA A 109 5.85 38.83 0.58
CA ALA A 109 6.52 39.97 1.19
C ALA A 109 8.03 39.81 0.99
N GLU A 110 8.58 40.47 -0.02
CA GLU A 110 10.02 40.49 -0.26
C GLU A 110 10.71 41.37 0.79
N GLU A 111 11.95 41.06 1.13
CA GLU A 111 12.72 41.80 2.13
C GLU A 111 12.93 43.25 1.67
N GLY A 112 12.68 44.21 2.59
CA GLY A 112 12.77 45.65 2.26
C GLY A 112 11.60 46.22 1.44
N ASP A 113 10.56 45.44 1.17
CA ASP A 113 9.38 45.92 0.45
C ASP A 113 8.31 46.47 1.40
N ASP A 114 8.36 47.76 1.67
CA ASP A 114 7.40 48.48 2.55
C ASP A 114 5.94 48.43 2.06
N LYS A 115 5.74 48.04 0.81
CA LYS A 115 4.42 47.95 0.16
C LYS A 115 3.95 46.52 -0.04
N ALA A 116 4.63 45.55 0.61
CA ALA A 116 4.30 44.13 0.51
C ALA A 116 2.87 43.83 0.98
N CYS A 117 2.45 42.61 0.80
CA CYS A 117 1.22 42.10 1.39
C CYS A 117 1.31 42.02 2.91
N ARG A 118 0.20 42.28 3.60
CA ARG A 118 0.10 42.02 5.04
C ARG A 118 0.04 40.53 5.29
N TRP A 119 0.81 40.06 6.25
CA TRP A 119 0.87 38.65 6.61
C TRP A 119 1.12 38.45 8.11
N ILE A 120 0.71 37.31 8.61
CA ILE A 120 0.97 36.85 9.97
C ILE A 120 1.36 35.38 9.95
N ALA A 121 2.03 34.92 11.00
CA ALA A 121 2.26 33.51 11.26
C ALA A 121 1.70 33.16 12.64
N VAL A 122 0.76 32.22 12.68
CA VAL A 122 0.12 31.69 13.89
C VAL A 122 0.71 30.35 14.19
N ARG A 123 1.22 30.14 15.40
CA ARG A 123 1.55 28.83 15.98
C ARG A 123 0.39 28.37 16.84
N HIS A 124 -0.02 27.12 16.70
CA HIS A 124 -1.03 26.50 17.55
C HIS A 124 -0.76 25.02 17.83
N ALA A 125 0.49 24.60 17.54
CA ALA A 125 1.01 23.28 17.89
C ALA A 125 2.55 23.31 17.88
N ASP A 126 3.17 22.29 18.47
CA ASP A 126 4.63 22.25 18.61
C ASP A 126 5.37 22.05 17.28
N ASP A 127 4.71 21.39 16.32
CA ASP A 127 5.33 20.91 15.07
C ASP A 127 4.98 21.74 13.84
N HIS A 128 4.17 22.81 13.95
CA HIS A 128 3.80 23.61 12.77
C HIS A 128 3.29 25.03 13.08
N ILE A 129 3.35 25.86 12.05
CA ILE A 129 2.77 27.19 11.98
C ILE A 129 1.83 27.31 10.79
N HIS A 130 0.97 28.32 10.82
CA HIS A 130 0.14 28.73 9.70
C HIS A 130 0.47 30.16 9.29
N ILE A 131 1.00 30.35 8.08
CA ILE A 131 1.24 31.68 7.51
C ILE A 131 -0.03 32.08 6.76
N VAL A 132 -0.56 33.25 7.10
CA VAL A 132 -1.76 33.83 6.48
C VAL A 132 -1.41 35.20 5.92
N ALA A 133 -1.74 35.44 4.66
CA ALA A 133 -1.54 36.76 4.03
C ALA A 133 -2.76 37.16 3.21
N THR A 134 -2.92 38.46 2.98
CA THR A 134 -3.90 38.97 2.02
C THR A 134 -3.24 39.26 0.69
N LEU A 135 -3.88 38.84 -0.42
CA LEU A 135 -3.33 38.89 -1.77
C LEU A 135 -3.49 40.29 -2.39
N LYS A 136 -3.31 41.33 -1.58
CA LYS A 136 -3.20 42.71 -2.00
C LYS A 136 -2.09 43.39 -1.21
N ARG A 137 -1.22 44.04 -1.96
CA ARG A 137 -0.13 44.86 -1.43
C ARG A 137 -0.67 46.19 -0.95
N GLU A 138 0.08 46.94 -0.15
CA GLU A 138 -0.28 48.26 0.32
C GLU A 138 -0.50 49.26 -0.83
N ASP A 139 0.15 49.07 -2.01
CA ASP A 139 -0.04 49.84 -3.21
C ASP A 139 -1.25 49.42 -4.07
N GLY A 140 -2.07 48.45 -3.58
CA GLY A 140 -3.25 47.94 -4.25
C GLY A 140 -2.97 46.93 -5.38
N ARG A 141 -1.70 46.66 -5.70
CA ARG A 141 -1.31 45.66 -6.70
C ARG A 141 -1.44 44.24 -6.11
N SER A 142 -1.43 43.24 -6.99
CA SER A 142 -1.34 41.84 -6.60
C SER A 142 0.13 41.39 -6.47
N PRO A 143 0.49 40.52 -5.53
CA PRO A 143 1.85 40.01 -5.39
C PRO A 143 2.22 39.10 -6.58
N ARG A 144 3.52 39.02 -6.88
CA ARG A 144 4.08 38.12 -7.91
C ARG A 144 4.37 36.73 -7.31
N ARG A 145 3.33 35.91 -7.20
CA ARG A 145 3.39 34.60 -6.55
C ARG A 145 3.41 33.40 -7.53
N HIS A 146 3.97 33.59 -8.73
CA HIS A 146 4.10 32.47 -9.68
C HIS A 146 4.91 31.33 -9.07
N GLN A 147 4.37 30.10 -9.11
CA GLN A 147 4.96 28.88 -8.50
C GLN A 147 5.27 29.03 -7.00
N ASP A 148 4.46 29.78 -6.25
CA ASP A 148 4.64 30.01 -4.81
C ASP A 148 4.80 28.73 -4.01
N GLY A 149 4.04 27.66 -4.29
CA GLY A 149 4.18 26.36 -3.62
C GLY A 149 5.56 25.70 -3.84
N ILE A 150 6.10 25.78 -5.07
CA ILE A 150 7.43 25.24 -5.40
C ILE A 150 8.50 26.06 -4.69
N ARG A 151 8.38 27.39 -4.70
CA ARG A 151 9.35 28.28 -4.04
C ARG A 151 9.32 28.12 -2.52
N ALA A 152 8.13 27.97 -1.90
CA ALA A 152 8.01 27.67 -0.48
C ALA A 152 8.71 26.34 -0.12
N GLN A 153 8.53 25.32 -0.95
CA GLN A 153 9.16 24.03 -0.75
C GLN A 153 10.69 24.09 -0.89
N ALA A 154 11.20 24.78 -1.91
CA ALA A 154 12.63 24.97 -2.10
C ALA A 154 13.28 25.71 -0.92
N GLU A 155 12.59 26.73 -0.36
CA GLU A 155 13.10 27.44 0.80
C GLU A 155 13.10 26.56 2.05
N CYS A 156 12.05 25.75 2.26
CA CYS A 156 12.02 24.76 3.35
C CYS A 156 13.19 23.76 3.26
N ARG A 157 13.62 23.34 2.04
CA ARG A 157 14.81 22.46 1.87
C ARG A 157 16.10 23.14 2.32
N LYS A 158 16.26 24.46 2.08
CA LYS A 158 17.42 25.21 2.56
C LYS A 158 17.42 25.27 4.09
N ILE A 159 16.29 25.60 4.71
CA ILE A 159 16.15 25.66 6.18
C ILE A 159 16.46 24.30 6.80
N GLU A 160 15.94 23.20 6.27
CA GLU A 160 16.25 21.86 6.75
C GLU A 160 17.75 21.56 6.76
N LYS A 161 18.43 21.90 5.66
CA LYS A 161 19.88 21.71 5.54
C LYS A 161 20.66 22.58 6.53
N GLU A 162 20.28 23.84 6.65
CA GLU A 162 20.95 24.80 7.52
C GLU A 162 20.81 24.45 9.00
N TRP A 163 19.63 23.94 9.39
CA TRP A 163 19.29 23.68 10.79
C TRP A 163 19.43 22.22 11.23
N GLY A 164 19.97 21.37 10.34
CA GLY A 164 20.15 19.95 10.63
C GLY A 164 18.87 19.18 10.87
N LEU A 165 17.76 19.62 10.26
CA LEU A 165 16.46 18.94 10.30
C LEU A 165 16.44 17.81 9.27
N GLN A 166 15.46 16.92 9.37
CA GLN A 166 15.27 15.87 8.39
C GLN A 166 15.02 16.47 7.00
N ILE A 167 15.94 16.23 6.08
CA ILE A 167 15.82 16.68 4.69
C ILE A 167 14.72 15.86 4.02
N LEU A 168 13.65 16.54 3.61
CA LEU A 168 12.57 15.93 2.83
C LEU A 168 12.89 16.06 1.35
N ASN A 169 12.53 15.03 0.58
CA ASN A 169 12.70 15.05 -0.86
C ASN A 169 11.92 16.20 -1.52
N GLU A 170 12.48 16.77 -2.57
CA GLU A 170 11.78 17.76 -3.39
C GLU A 170 10.51 17.13 -4.00
N GLY A 171 9.46 17.92 -4.14
CA GLY A 171 8.23 17.49 -4.80
C GLY A 171 8.47 17.38 -6.31
N ASP A 172 8.72 16.18 -6.78
CA ASP A 172 8.93 15.84 -8.20
C ASP A 172 7.61 15.73 -9.00
N GLY A 173 6.48 15.99 -8.36
CA GLY A 173 5.15 15.85 -8.97
C GLY A 173 4.68 14.40 -9.14
N THR A 174 5.42 13.41 -8.62
CA THR A 174 5.03 11.99 -8.69
C THR A 174 4.02 11.59 -7.62
N ALA A 175 3.88 12.40 -6.57
CA ALA A 175 3.01 12.10 -5.45
C ALA A 175 1.52 12.14 -5.83
N ALA A 176 0.79 11.09 -5.50
CA ALA A 176 -0.66 11.07 -5.61
C ALA A 176 -1.29 12.11 -4.66
N GLN A 177 -2.29 12.83 -5.14
CA GLN A 177 -3.00 13.81 -4.32
C GLN A 177 -3.69 13.13 -3.12
N ARG A 178 -3.48 13.69 -1.93
CA ARG A 178 -4.19 13.25 -0.73
C ARG A 178 -5.68 13.58 -0.82
N PRO A 179 -6.56 12.79 -0.21
CA PRO A 179 -7.96 13.15 -0.09
C PRO A 179 -8.12 14.47 0.67
N THR A 180 -8.99 15.33 0.17
CA THR A 180 -9.34 16.59 0.83
C THR A 180 -10.11 16.32 2.13
N SER A 181 -10.13 17.31 3.04
CA SER A 181 -10.95 17.23 4.26
C SER A 181 -12.45 17.01 3.94
N ALA A 182 -12.94 17.59 2.85
CA ALA A 182 -14.32 17.40 2.39
C ALA A 182 -14.58 15.96 1.93
N GLU A 183 -13.64 15.33 1.21
CA GLU A 183 -13.73 13.92 0.79
C GLU A 183 -13.74 12.98 1.99
N ARG A 184 -12.88 13.24 3.00
CA ARG A 184 -12.84 12.45 4.25
C ARG A 184 -14.14 12.59 5.04
N ALA A 185 -14.59 13.81 5.29
CA ALA A 185 -15.83 14.08 6.00
C ALA A 185 -17.06 13.49 5.27
N LYS A 186 -17.03 13.43 3.94
CA LYS A 186 -18.07 12.76 3.16
C LYS A 186 -18.02 11.25 3.36
N ALA A 187 -16.84 10.64 3.31
CA ALA A 187 -16.66 9.20 3.54
C ALA A 187 -17.19 8.80 4.93
N GLU A 188 -16.82 9.53 5.98
CA GLU A 188 -17.30 9.33 7.33
C GLU A 188 -18.84 9.42 7.42
N ARG A 189 -19.47 10.46 6.85
CA ARG A 189 -20.94 10.63 6.85
C ARG A 189 -21.67 9.54 6.09
N THR A 190 -21.04 8.95 5.08
CA THR A 190 -21.66 7.89 4.26
C THR A 190 -21.27 6.49 4.72
N GLY A 191 -20.59 6.36 5.87
CA GLY A 191 -20.16 5.06 6.43
C GLY A 191 -19.13 4.33 5.57
N ARG A 192 -18.41 5.03 4.69
CA ARG A 192 -17.33 4.45 3.91
C ARG A 192 -16.06 4.38 4.75
N THR A 193 -15.35 3.28 4.66
CA THR A 193 -14.05 3.09 5.33
C THR A 193 -12.97 3.99 4.72
N GLU A 194 -13.15 4.40 3.45
CA GLU A 194 -12.16 5.14 2.68
C GLU A 194 -12.79 6.22 1.80
N PRO A 195 -12.06 7.33 1.56
CA PRO A 195 -12.46 8.31 0.57
C PRO A 195 -12.51 7.73 -0.86
N PRO A 196 -13.50 8.11 -1.68
CA PRO A 196 -13.65 7.61 -3.06
C PRO A 196 -12.40 7.70 -3.93
N ARG A 197 -11.56 8.72 -3.73
CA ARG A 197 -10.29 8.91 -4.45
C ARG A 197 -9.32 7.74 -4.21
N GLU A 198 -9.22 7.26 -2.99
CA GLU A 198 -8.32 6.16 -2.63
C GLU A 198 -8.81 4.83 -3.19
N THR A 199 -10.09 4.54 -3.02
CA THR A 199 -10.73 3.36 -3.61
C THR A 199 -10.59 3.32 -5.14
N LEU A 200 -10.85 4.45 -5.83
CA LEU A 200 -10.70 4.56 -7.28
C LEU A 200 -9.25 4.34 -7.73
N ARG A 201 -8.28 4.89 -7.00
CA ARG A 201 -6.85 4.72 -7.30
C ARG A 201 -6.44 3.26 -7.22
N GLU A 202 -6.89 2.56 -6.20
CA GLU A 202 -6.64 1.13 -6.03
C GLU A 202 -7.21 0.32 -7.20
N HIS A 203 -8.49 0.51 -7.54
CA HIS A 203 -9.11 -0.21 -8.66
C HIS A 203 -8.43 0.08 -10.01
N VAL A 204 -8.01 1.33 -10.25
CA VAL A 204 -7.29 1.69 -11.49
C VAL A 204 -5.94 0.98 -11.55
N ARG A 205 -5.21 0.89 -10.45
CA ARG A 205 -3.94 0.15 -10.38
C ARG A 205 -4.13 -1.35 -10.57
N GLN A 206 -5.12 -1.92 -9.91
CA GLN A 206 -5.46 -3.34 -10.08
C GLN A 206 -5.84 -3.67 -11.53
N ALA A 207 -6.64 -2.82 -12.18
CA ALA A 207 -6.96 -2.97 -13.59
C ALA A 207 -5.70 -2.91 -14.48
N LEU A 208 -4.80 -1.97 -14.20
CA LEU A 208 -3.55 -1.80 -14.94
C LEU A 208 -2.57 -2.97 -14.73
N ALA A 209 -2.46 -3.49 -13.51
CA ALA A 209 -1.58 -4.62 -13.20
C ALA A 209 -1.93 -5.89 -13.99
N GLY A 210 -3.22 -6.07 -14.32
CA GLY A 210 -3.69 -7.22 -15.10
C GLY A 210 -3.79 -7.01 -16.61
N ALA A 211 -3.72 -5.76 -17.09
CA ALA A 211 -3.98 -5.43 -18.49
C ALA A 211 -2.75 -5.66 -19.38
N VAL A 212 -2.99 -6.16 -20.61
CA VAL A 212 -1.95 -6.29 -21.65
C VAL A 212 -1.97 -5.09 -22.60
N ASP A 213 -3.15 -4.50 -22.81
CA ASP A 213 -3.36 -3.37 -23.69
C ASP A 213 -4.36 -2.37 -23.11
N GLU A 214 -4.61 -1.28 -23.84
CA GLU A 214 -5.53 -0.20 -23.42
C GLU A 214 -7.00 -0.68 -23.43
N GLU A 215 -7.37 -1.55 -24.33
CA GLU A 215 -8.74 -2.07 -24.40
C GLU A 215 -9.06 -2.94 -23.19
N GLU A 216 -8.17 -3.85 -22.86
CA GLU A 216 -8.30 -4.68 -21.65
C GLU A 216 -8.28 -3.84 -20.39
N PHE A 217 -7.45 -2.80 -20.32
CA PHE A 217 -7.45 -1.88 -19.18
C PHE A 217 -8.83 -1.25 -18.96
N PHE A 218 -9.45 -0.71 -20.00
CA PHE A 218 -10.78 -0.12 -19.88
C PHE A 218 -11.87 -1.15 -19.58
N ARG A 219 -11.78 -2.34 -20.16
CA ARG A 219 -12.69 -3.45 -19.88
C ARG A 219 -12.64 -3.82 -18.39
N ARG A 220 -11.43 -3.97 -17.84
CA ARG A 220 -11.23 -4.29 -16.41
C ARG A 220 -11.78 -3.23 -15.47
N LEU A 221 -11.68 -1.95 -15.82
CA LEU A 221 -12.31 -0.87 -15.02
C LEU A 221 -13.83 -1.02 -15.00
N THR A 222 -14.44 -1.38 -16.12
CA THR A 222 -15.88 -1.61 -16.21
C THR A 222 -16.31 -2.87 -15.45
N GLU A 223 -15.55 -3.95 -15.56
CA GLU A 223 -15.78 -5.21 -14.81
C GLU A 223 -15.62 -5.02 -13.29
N ALA A 224 -14.75 -4.11 -12.86
CA ALA A 224 -14.65 -3.68 -11.46
C ALA A 224 -15.85 -2.84 -10.98
N GLY A 225 -16.85 -2.61 -11.83
CA GLY A 225 -18.07 -1.87 -11.51
C GLY A 225 -17.89 -0.36 -11.50
N LEU A 226 -16.78 0.19 -12.00
CA LEU A 226 -16.58 1.62 -12.07
C LEU A 226 -17.35 2.26 -13.21
N ARG A 227 -17.80 3.49 -13.01
CA ARG A 227 -18.25 4.33 -14.12
C ARG A 227 -17.03 4.85 -14.86
N LEU A 228 -17.02 4.73 -16.18
CA LEU A 228 -15.95 5.15 -17.07
C LEU A 228 -16.48 6.16 -18.07
N ASP A 229 -15.74 7.26 -18.26
CA ASP A 229 -15.98 8.21 -19.32
C ASP A 229 -14.66 8.53 -20.04
N LYS A 230 -14.66 8.45 -21.36
CA LYS A 230 -13.50 8.63 -22.23
C LYS A 230 -13.60 9.97 -22.95
N ARG A 231 -12.56 10.79 -22.84
CA ARG A 231 -12.46 12.01 -23.63
C ARG A 231 -11.89 11.68 -25.01
N LEU A 232 -12.67 11.89 -26.04
CA LEU A 232 -12.29 11.63 -27.43
C LEU A 232 -11.81 12.89 -28.13
N ALA A 233 -10.87 12.76 -29.05
CA ALA A 233 -10.54 13.75 -30.07
C ALA A 233 -11.59 13.74 -31.20
N PRO A 234 -11.63 14.75 -32.06
CA PRO A 234 -12.45 14.73 -33.28
C PRO A 234 -12.10 13.55 -34.23
N SER A 235 -10.86 13.04 -34.16
CA SER A 235 -10.40 11.83 -34.88
C SER A 235 -10.95 10.50 -34.31
N GLY A 236 -11.59 10.54 -33.14
CA GLY A 236 -12.00 9.32 -32.41
C GLY A 236 -10.96 8.80 -31.42
N ASP A 237 -9.75 9.35 -31.42
CA ASP A 237 -8.69 8.93 -30.51
C ASP A 237 -9.02 9.28 -29.05
N ILE A 238 -8.69 8.37 -28.13
CA ILE A 238 -8.89 8.61 -26.70
C ILE A 238 -7.78 9.51 -26.18
N LEU A 239 -8.12 10.75 -25.79
CA LEU A 239 -7.20 11.73 -25.20
C LEU A 239 -7.02 11.57 -23.70
N GLY A 240 -7.95 10.91 -23.03
CA GLY A 240 -7.94 10.74 -21.59
C GLY A 240 -9.17 10.02 -21.08
N TYR A 241 -9.18 9.73 -19.81
CA TYR A 241 -10.30 9.06 -19.15
C TYR A 241 -10.55 9.63 -17.76
N LYS A 242 -11.75 9.45 -17.28
CA LYS A 242 -12.14 9.70 -15.89
C LYS A 242 -13.00 8.56 -15.38
N VAL A 243 -12.91 8.31 -14.10
CA VAL A 243 -13.66 7.25 -13.41
C VAL A 243 -14.46 7.83 -12.25
N ALA A 244 -15.58 7.16 -11.91
CA ALA A 244 -16.38 7.50 -10.74
C ALA A 244 -16.88 6.23 -10.05
N LEU A 245 -16.98 6.27 -8.72
CA LEU A 245 -17.61 5.19 -7.96
C LEU A 245 -19.15 5.25 -8.14
N PRO A 246 -19.80 4.09 -8.30
CA PRO A 246 -21.25 4.00 -8.21
C PRO A 246 -21.74 4.55 -6.87
N GLY A 247 -22.79 5.40 -6.95
CA GLY A 247 -23.38 6.01 -5.75
C GLY A 247 -22.61 7.19 -5.15
N ASP A 248 -21.41 7.54 -5.65
CA ASP A 248 -20.71 8.75 -5.22
C ASP A 248 -21.19 9.96 -6.05
N ARG A 249 -21.99 10.82 -5.42
CA ARG A 249 -22.66 11.95 -6.09
C ARG A 249 -22.35 13.26 -5.38
N ASN A 250 -22.38 14.38 -6.14
CA ASN A 250 -22.35 15.73 -5.61
C ASN A 250 -23.71 16.13 -4.99
N ARG A 251 -23.85 17.38 -4.56
CA ARG A 251 -25.11 17.91 -4.00
C ARG A 251 -26.26 17.96 -5.03
N ASP A 252 -25.93 18.09 -6.29
CA ASP A 252 -26.86 18.20 -7.40
C ASP A 252 -27.28 16.81 -7.94
N GLY A 253 -26.74 15.75 -7.37
CA GLY A 253 -27.04 14.37 -7.75
C GLY A 253 -26.14 13.81 -8.87
N ASP A 254 -25.15 14.57 -9.36
CA ASP A 254 -24.26 14.13 -10.41
C ASP A 254 -23.12 13.26 -9.88
N PRO A 255 -22.60 12.31 -10.68
CA PRO A 255 -21.43 11.54 -10.33
C PRO A 255 -20.20 12.41 -10.10
N ILE A 256 -19.39 12.11 -9.09
CA ILE A 256 -18.10 12.78 -8.87
C ILE A 256 -17.03 12.04 -9.68
N TRP A 257 -16.54 12.71 -10.70
CA TRP A 257 -15.56 12.17 -11.64
C TRP A 257 -14.12 12.51 -11.25
N PHE A 258 -13.24 11.53 -11.34
CA PHE A 258 -11.82 11.67 -11.11
C PHE A 258 -11.04 11.30 -12.39
N PRO A 259 -10.39 12.28 -13.06
CA PRO A 259 -9.42 11.97 -14.10
C PRO A 259 -8.28 11.10 -13.55
N GLY A 260 -7.76 10.16 -14.32
CA GLY A 260 -6.65 9.31 -13.89
C GLY A 260 -5.46 10.10 -13.36
N SER A 261 -5.08 11.20 -14.03
CA SER A 261 -4.01 12.11 -13.59
C SER A 261 -4.27 12.81 -12.25
N ARG A 262 -5.53 12.91 -11.82
CA ARG A 262 -5.92 13.45 -10.51
C ARG A 262 -5.95 12.39 -9.42
N LEU A 263 -6.04 11.12 -9.78
CA LEU A 263 -5.86 10.00 -8.86
C LEU A 263 -4.38 9.84 -8.51
N ALA A 264 -3.53 9.76 -9.54
CA ALA A 264 -2.08 9.80 -9.41
C ALA A 264 -1.45 10.21 -10.76
N PRO A 265 -0.27 10.87 -10.78
CA PRO A 265 0.39 11.29 -12.02
C PRO A 265 0.72 10.13 -12.98
N ASP A 266 1.11 8.97 -12.43
CA ASP A 266 1.42 7.74 -13.15
C ASP A 266 0.19 7.06 -13.78
N LEU A 267 -1.01 7.43 -13.34
CA LEU A 267 -2.30 6.95 -13.86
C LEU A 267 -2.89 7.85 -14.96
N SER A 268 -2.12 8.81 -15.47
CA SER A 268 -2.52 9.53 -16.69
C SER A 268 -2.47 8.61 -17.92
N LEU A 269 -3.40 8.78 -18.88
CA LEU A 269 -3.48 7.88 -20.04
C LEU A 269 -2.17 7.76 -20.83
N PRO A 270 -1.40 8.87 -21.07
CA PRO A 270 -0.09 8.74 -21.73
C PRO A 270 0.89 7.85 -20.94
N ARG A 271 0.91 7.94 -19.62
CA ARG A 271 1.77 7.08 -18.78
C ARG A 271 1.32 5.63 -18.79
N ILE A 272 0.02 5.39 -18.77
CA ILE A 272 -0.55 4.04 -18.91
C ILE A 272 -0.16 3.44 -20.25
N ARG A 273 -0.29 4.17 -21.36
CA ARG A 273 0.12 3.73 -22.71
C ARG A 273 1.61 3.40 -22.76
N GLN A 274 2.46 4.28 -22.23
CA GLN A 274 3.90 4.03 -22.15
C GLN A 274 4.19 2.74 -21.38
N ARG A 275 3.50 2.52 -20.29
CA ARG A 275 3.64 1.33 -19.44
C ARG A 275 3.13 0.06 -20.13
N LEU A 276 2.02 0.09 -20.85
CA LEU A 276 1.49 -1.04 -21.60
C LEU A 276 2.38 -1.39 -22.80
N ALA A 277 2.89 -0.39 -23.53
CA ALA A 277 3.79 -0.58 -24.66
C ALA A 277 5.15 -1.22 -24.27
N ALA A 278 5.60 -1.06 -23.04
CA ALA A 278 6.81 -1.69 -22.53
C ALA A 278 6.62 -3.17 -22.10
N GLY A 279 5.43 -3.72 -22.26
CA GLY A 279 5.13 -5.14 -21.92
C GLY A 279 5.64 -6.13 -22.97
N PRO A 280 5.80 -7.41 -22.63
CA PRO A 280 6.06 -8.46 -23.62
C PRO A 280 4.89 -8.57 -24.59
N PRO A 281 5.15 -8.99 -25.86
CA PRO A 281 4.08 -9.32 -26.78
C PRO A 281 3.18 -10.42 -26.20
N ASP A 282 1.94 -10.48 -26.68
CA ASP A 282 0.94 -11.41 -26.19
C ASP A 282 1.48 -12.83 -26.10
N ASP A 283 1.52 -13.36 -24.87
CA ASP A 283 1.62 -14.80 -24.68
C ASP A 283 0.32 -15.44 -25.15
N GLU A 284 0.46 -16.44 -26.02
CA GLU A 284 -0.59 -17.23 -26.63
C GLU A 284 -1.74 -17.51 -25.63
N ALA A 285 -2.95 -17.37 -26.11
CA ALA A 285 -4.15 -17.82 -25.39
C ALA A 285 -3.92 -19.24 -24.88
N LEU A 286 -3.82 -19.41 -23.57
CA LEU A 286 -3.58 -20.73 -22.96
C LEU A 286 -4.65 -21.69 -23.42
N PRO A 287 -4.29 -22.83 -24.04
CA PRO A 287 -5.26 -23.79 -24.52
C PRO A 287 -6.21 -24.28 -23.45
N ASP A 288 -7.39 -24.73 -23.84
CA ASP A 288 -8.42 -25.25 -22.93
C ASP A 288 -7.85 -26.36 -22.04
N ALA A 289 -7.52 -26.02 -20.81
CA ALA A 289 -6.87 -26.91 -19.88
C ALA A 289 -7.90 -27.78 -19.13
N SER A 290 -7.53 -29.01 -18.79
CA SER A 290 -8.33 -29.88 -17.93
C SER A 290 -8.69 -29.20 -16.59
N PRO A 291 -9.76 -29.59 -15.89
CA PRO A 291 -10.13 -29.04 -14.58
C PRO A 291 -8.99 -29.06 -13.56
N ALA A 292 -8.18 -30.13 -13.56
CA ALA A 292 -7.01 -30.25 -12.68
C ALA A 292 -5.92 -29.22 -12.99
N LEU A 293 -5.64 -28.97 -14.27
CA LEU A 293 -4.68 -27.94 -14.69
C LEU A 293 -5.19 -26.53 -14.39
N ARG A 294 -6.50 -26.28 -14.50
CA ARG A 294 -7.10 -25.00 -14.11
C ARG A 294 -6.97 -24.76 -12.60
N ALA A 295 -7.19 -25.79 -11.77
CA ALA A 295 -7.04 -25.71 -10.32
C ALA A 295 -5.59 -25.46 -9.86
N ALA A 296 -4.60 -25.95 -10.62
CA ALA A 296 -3.19 -25.75 -10.31
C ALA A 296 -2.61 -24.40 -10.77
N ARG A 297 -3.32 -23.65 -11.64
CA ARG A 297 -2.85 -22.36 -12.19
C ARG A 297 -2.47 -21.34 -11.12
N PRO A 298 -3.29 -21.08 -10.07
CA PRO A 298 -2.95 -20.10 -9.05
C PRO A 298 -1.66 -20.43 -8.30
N ALA A 299 -1.42 -21.70 -7.96
CA ALA A 299 -0.21 -22.15 -7.28
C ALA A 299 1.03 -22.00 -8.17
N ARG A 300 0.91 -22.37 -9.45
CA ARG A 300 2.00 -22.26 -10.42
C ARG A 300 2.40 -20.79 -10.62
N ALA A 301 1.43 -19.90 -10.90
CA ALA A 301 1.70 -18.49 -11.11
C ALA A 301 2.39 -17.84 -9.89
N ARG A 302 2.02 -18.26 -8.68
CA ARG A 302 2.66 -17.76 -7.45
C ARG A 302 4.08 -18.29 -7.27
N ARG A 303 4.36 -19.54 -7.66
CA ARG A 303 5.74 -20.07 -7.66
C ARG A 303 6.62 -19.35 -8.69
N ASP A 304 6.10 -19.10 -9.89
CA ASP A 304 6.82 -18.36 -10.92
C ASP A 304 7.09 -16.93 -10.46
N ALA A 305 6.10 -16.25 -9.87
CA ALA A 305 6.25 -14.93 -9.28
C ALA A 305 7.26 -14.89 -8.12
N THR A 306 7.33 -15.95 -7.31
CA THR A 306 8.34 -16.08 -6.26
C THR A 306 9.75 -16.03 -6.83
N HIS A 307 9.99 -16.77 -7.91
CA HIS A 307 11.28 -16.79 -8.58
C HIS A 307 11.70 -15.42 -9.12
N ILE A 308 10.75 -14.72 -9.76
CA ILE A 308 10.99 -13.39 -10.31
C ILE A 308 11.20 -12.36 -9.19
N ALA A 309 10.43 -12.44 -8.11
CA ALA A 309 10.59 -11.55 -6.96
C ALA A 309 11.96 -11.69 -6.27
N GLU A 310 12.56 -12.88 -6.29
CA GLU A 310 13.91 -13.08 -5.75
C GLU A 310 15.00 -12.43 -6.61
N GLN A 311 14.84 -12.42 -7.93
CA GLN A 311 15.74 -11.68 -8.80
C GLN A 311 15.71 -10.19 -8.47
N ALA A 312 14.53 -9.63 -8.15
CA ALA A 312 14.41 -8.25 -7.70
C ALA A 312 15.18 -7.96 -6.39
N VAL A 313 15.26 -8.93 -5.48
CA VAL A 313 16.09 -8.77 -4.26
C VAL A 313 17.57 -8.61 -4.62
N THR A 314 18.06 -9.39 -5.57
CA THR A 314 19.46 -9.31 -6.02
C THR A 314 19.75 -7.98 -6.72
N ALA A 315 18.84 -7.54 -7.58
CA ALA A 315 18.95 -6.25 -8.27
C ALA A 315 18.95 -5.07 -7.30
N LEU A 316 18.10 -5.09 -6.27
CA LEU A 316 18.06 -4.05 -5.22
C LEU A 316 19.31 -4.04 -4.32
N ALA A 317 20.07 -5.12 -4.28
CA ALA A 317 21.35 -5.19 -3.58
C ALA A 317 22.53 -4.71 -4.45
N GLY A 318 22.32 -4.50 -5.74
CA GLY A 318 23.31 -3.97 -6.68
C GLY A 318 23.45 -2.45 -6.62
N ASP A 319 24.44 -1.93 -7.36
CA ASP A 319 24.78 -0.50 -7.39
C ASP A 319 24.04 0.26 -8.51
N ASP A 320 23.28 -0.43 -9.37
CA ASP A 320 22.51 0.20 -10.46
C ASP A 320 21.23 0.83 -9.93
N ASP A 321 21.22 2.15 -9.93
CA ASP A 321 20.11 2.95 -9.42
C ASP A 321 18.88 2.88 -10.31
N GLU A 322 19.04 2.80 -11.64
CA GLU A 322 17.91 2.72 -12.57
C GLU A 322 17.24 1.35 -12.48
N ASP A 323 18.03 0.28 -12.44
CA ASP A 323 17.50 -1.07 -12.27
C ASP A 323 16.79 -1.20 -10.91
N GLY A 324 17.41 -0.75 -9.82
CA GLY A 324 16.78 -0.74 -8.50
C GLY A 324 15.44 0.00 -8.48
N ALA A 325 15.36 1.18 -9.09
CA ALA A 325 14.12 1.95 -9.20
C ALA A 325 13.05 1.22 -10.04
N ALA A 326 13.45 0.57 -11.15
CA ALA A 326 12.56 -0.22 -11.98
C ALA A 326 12.00 -1.44 -11.25
N GLN A 327 12.85 -2.16 -10.50
CA GLN A 327 12.41 -3.29 -9.69
C GLN A 327 11.39 -2.87 -8.62
N LEU A 328 11.54 -1.71 -8.00
CA LEU A 328 10.55 -1.18 -7.05
C LEU A 328 9.19 -0.93 -7.70
N ILE A 329 9.17 -0.38 -8.92
CA ILE A 329 7.93 -0.16 -9.67
C ILE A 329 7.27 -1.49 -10.01
N GLY A 330 8.02 -2.43 -10.59
CA GLY A 330 7.53 -3.76 -10.95
C GLY A 330 7.02 -4.55 -9.74
N PHE A 331 7.70 -4.43 -8.60
CA PHE A 331 7.27 -5.06 -7.36
C PHE A 331 5.96 -4.46 -6.82
N GLY A 332 5.76 -3.15 -6.95
CA GLY A 332 4.47 -2.52 -6.64
C GLY A 332 3.33 -3.12 -7.46
N GLU A 333 3.53 -3.36 -8.76
CA GLU A 333 2.55 -4.01 -9.65
C GLU A 333 2.26 -5.45 -9.23
N LEU A 334 3.31 -6.20 -8.87
CA LEU A 334 3.15 -7.56 -8.37
C LEU A 334 2.34 -7.58 -7.07
N LEU A 335 2.58 -6.63 -6.18
CA LEU A 335 1.86 -6.50 -4.92
C LEU A 335 0.38 -6.18 -5.15
N ASP A 336 0.05 -5.28 -6.08
CA ASP A 336 -1.33 -4.98 -6.49
C ASP A 336 -2.04 -6.24 -7.04
N ALA A 337 -1.37 -7.02 -7.89
CA ALA A 337 -1.90 -8.26 -8.45
C ALA A 337 -2.16 -9.33 -7.38
N VAL A 338 -1.23 -9.49 -6.43
CA VAL A 338 -1.37 -10.42 -5.30
C VAL A 338 -2.52 -10.00 -4.38
N ALA A 339 -2.64 -8.71 -4.07
CA ALA A 339 -3.74 -8.17 -3.26
C ALA A 339 -5.11 -8.41 -3.93
N GLN A 340 -5.22 -8.17 -5.24
CA GLN A 340 -6.45 -8.38 -6.01
C GLN A 340 -6.92 -9.85 -5.99
N THR A 341 -5.99 -10.78 -6.09
CA THR A 341 -6.29 -12.23 -6.18
C THR A 341 -6.20 -12.95 -4.84
N ALA A 342 -6.07 -12.20 -3.75
CA ALA A 342 -5.89 -12.75 -2.41
C ALA A 342 -7.18 -13.38 -1.85
N PRO A 343 -7.08 -14.46 -1.08
CA PRO A 343 -8.20 -14.98 -0.30
C PRO A 343 -8.62 -13.98 0.78
N ALA A 344 -9.86 -14.10 1.26
CA ALA A 344 -10.44 -13.15 2.23
C ALA A 344 -9.59 -12.95 3.50
N SER A 345 -8.90 -14.00 3.94
CA SER A 345 -8.05 -14.00 5.14
C SER A 345 -6.83 -13.08 5.08
N THR A 346 -6.33 -12.78 3.89
CA THR A 346 -5.10 -11.97 3.68
C THR A 346 -5.36 -10.70 2.88
N ARG A 347 -6.54 -10.55 2.27
CA ARG A 347 -6.84 -9.45 1.34
C ARG A 347 -6.64 -8.07 1.95
N LYS A 348 -7.12 -7.87 3.18
CA LYS A 348 -7.00 -6.58 3.87
C LYS A 348 -5.54 -6.19 4.05
N GLU A 349 -4.74 -7.08 4.61
CA GLU A 349 -3.32 -6.80 4.87
C GLU A 349 -2.54 -6.58 3.57
N LEU A 350 -2.85 -7.32 2.52
CA LEU A 350 -2.19 -7.13 1.22
C LEU A 350 -2.59 -5.82 0.54
N ALA A 351 -3.84 -5.39 0.66
CA ALA A 351 -4.27 -4.08 0.17
C ALA A 351 -3.55 -2.94 0.93
N GLU A 352 -3.42 -3.04 2.26
CA GLU A 352 -2.68 -2.06 3.05
C GLU A 352 -1.17 -2.07 2.72
N ALA A 353 -0.59 -3.26 2.50
CA ALA A 353 0.79 -3.38 2.06
C ALA A 353 1.01 -2.68 0.70
N ALA A 354 0.12 -2.90 -0.28
CA ALA A 354 0.18 -2.27 -1.59
C ALA A 354 0.09 -0.74 -1.49
N ARG A 355 -0.84 -0.23 -0.68
CA ARG A 355 -0.98 1.22 -0.43
C ARG A 355 0.24 1.82 0.24
N ALA A 356 0.81 1.13 1.23
CA ALA A 356 2.02 1.59 1.90
C ALA A 356 3.20 1.60 0.94
N PHE A 357 3.38 0.52 0.17
CA PHE A 357 4.51 0.36 -0.76
C PHE A 357 4.42 1.32 -1.96
N GLU A 358 3.24 1.77 -2.35
CA GLU A 358 3.07 2.79 -3.39
C GLU A 358 3.99 4.00 -3.19
N ARG A 359 4.21 4.42 -1.96
CA ARG A 359 5.12 5.53 -1.65
C ARG A 359 6.58 5.16 -1.82
N ALA A 360 6.92 3.89 -1.63
CA ALA A 360 8.27 3.37 -1.85
C ALA A 360 8.62 3.25 -3.34
N THR A 361 7.63 3.08 -4.23
CA THR A 361 7.88 3.05 -5.69
C THR A 361 8.24 4.42 -6.27
N ARG A 362 8.07 5.50 -5.51
CA ARG A 362 8.34 6.87 -5.95
C ARG A 362 9.79 7.22 -5.67
N SER A 363 10.68 6.73 -6.52
CA SER A 363 12.07 7.15 -6.53
C SER A 363 12.24 8.44 -7.32
N HIS A 364 13.19 9.29 -6.92
CA HIS A 364 13.65 10.44 -7.72
C HIS A 364 14.51 9.99 -8.91
N ILE A 365 14.88 8.73 -8.95
CA ILE A 365 15.63 8.12 -10.02
C ILE A 365 14.64 7.73 -11.11
N ARG A 366 14.81 8.28 -12.31
CA ARG A 366 13.99 7.97 -13.46
C ARG A 366 14.45 6.66 -14.07
N ALA A 367 13.66 5.61 -13.91
CA ALA A 367 13.87 4.32 -14.55
C ALA A 367 13.32 4.33 -15.99
N GLU A 368 13.87 5.19 -16.85
CA GLU A 368 13.35 5.35 -18.22
C GLU A 368 13.71 4.18 -19.13
N HIS A 369 14.80 3.46 -18.83
CA HIS A 369 15.35 2.40 -19.69
C HIS A 369 15.48 1.03 -18.99
N ALA A 370 15.27 0.97 -17.68
CA ALA A 370 15.51 -0.25 -16.91
C ALA A 370 14.36 -1.27 -17.05
N ASP A 371 14.69 -2.54 -17.04
CA ASP A 371 13.77 -3.63 -17.35
C ASP A 371 13.07 -4.18 -16.09
N HIS A 372 11.81 -3.85 -15.92
CA HIS A 372 10.92 -4.43 -14.90
C HIS A 372 9.87 -5.39 -15.52
N ARG A 373 10.08 -5.82 -16.77
CA ARG A 373 9.15 -6.68 -17.53
C ARG A 373 8.86 -7.99 -16.83
N ALA A 374 9.86 -8.60 -16.19
CA ALA A 374 9.70 -9.88 -15.51
C ALA A 374 8.67 -9.80 -14.37
N LEU A 375 8.76 -8.79 -13.49
CA LEU A 375 7.80 -8.58 -12.40
C LEU A 375 6.40 -8.28 -12.92
N ARG A 376 6.29 -7.51 -13.98
CA ARG A 376 5.02 -7.22 -14.65
C ARG A 376 4.40 -8.47 -15.26
N THR A 377 5.19 -9.31 -15.92
CA THR A 377 4.74 -10.61 -16.46
C THR A 377 4.24 -11.51 -15.34
N ALA A 378 4.94 -11.55 -14.20
CA ALA A 378 4.50 -12.28 -13.02
C ALA A 378 3.17 -11.74 -12.46
N ALA A 379 3.01 -10.42 -12.38
CA ALA A 379 1.77 -9.78 -11.93
C ALA A 379 0.58 -10.18 -12.83
N ARG A 380 0.74 -10.07 -14.14
CA ARG A 380 -0.27 -10.53 -15.13
C ARG A 380 -0.57 -12.01 -15.00
N GLY A 381 0.46 -12.84 -14.84
CA GLY A 381 0.32 -14.28 -14.63
C GLY A 381 -0.54 -14.62 -13.42
N ILE A 382 -0.34 -13.92 -12.30
CA ILE A 382 -1.15 -14.06 -11.09
C ILE A 382 -2.62 -13.66 -11.33
N VAL A 383 -2.86 -12.53 -11.99
CA VAL A 383 -4.23 -12.06 -12.29
C VAL A 383 -4.94 -13.03 -13.24
N ARG A 384 -4.27 -13.50 -14.30
CA ARG A 384 -4.82 -14.49 -15.24
C ARG A 384 -5.06 -15.86 -14.60
N ALA A 385 -4.21 -16.28 -13.68
CA ALA A 385 -4.38 -17.53 -12.96
C ALA A 385 -5.60 -17.52 -12.01
N GLY A 386 -6.07 -16.32 -11.63
CA GLY A 386 -7.25 -16.12 -10.80
C GLY A 386 -6.98 -16.18 -9.29
N ASN A 387 -8.08 -16.15 -8.54
CA ASN A 387 -8.03 -16.05 -7.08
C ASN A 387 -7.40 -17.28 -6.43
N ALA A 388 -6.57 -17.04 -5.42
CA ALA A 388 -6.09 -18.10 -4.54
C ALA A 388 -7.20 -18.53 -3.57
N LEU A 389 -7.32 -19.82 -3.36
CA LEU A 389 -8.23 -20.37 -2.34
C LEU A 389 -7.63 -20.29 -0.93
N GLY A 390 -6.31 -20.15 -0.84
CA GLY A 390 -5.56 -20.13 0.43
C GLY A 390 -5.46 -21.50 1.10
N LYS A 391 -5.77 -22.59 0.38
CA LYS A 391 -5.77 -23.96 0.88
C LYS A 391 -4.99 -24.86 -0.09
N GLY A 392 -4.52 -26.02 0.42
CA GLY A 392 -3.79 -26.94 -0.44
C GLY A 392 -2.51 -26.36 -1.01
N GLU A 393 -2.22 -26.67 -2.27
CA GLU A 393 -0.99 -26.27 -2.94
C GLU A 393 -0.89 -24.74 -3.13
N ASP A 394 -1.98 -24.07 -3.44
CA ASP A 394 -2.00 -22.61 -3.61
C ASP A 394 -1.80 -21.86 -2.30
N GLY A 395 -2.23 -22.41 -1.15
CA GLY A 395 -1.93 -21.87 0.18
C GLY A 395 -0.44 -21.89 0.51
N GLY A 396 0.24 -23.00 0.21
CA GLY A 396 1.70 -23.11 0.37
C GLY A 396 2.47 -22.19 -0.58
N ALA A 397 2.07 -22.13 -1.85
CA ALA A 397 2.67 -21.23 -2.84
C ALA A 397 2.45 -19.75 -2.48
N THR A 398 1.29 -19.39 -1.94
CA THR A 398 1.01 -18.04 -1.46
C THR A 398 1.89 -17.68 -0.28
N ALA A 399 2.03 -18.57 0.71
CA ALA A 399 2.90 -18.32 1.87
C ALA A 399 4.37 -18.13 1.44
N MET A 400 4.86 -18.94 0.51
CA MET A 400 6.20 -18.82 -0.04
C MET A 400 6.41 -17.48 -0.78
N LEU A 401 5.46 -17.09 -1.63
CA LEU A 401 5.50 -15.79 -2.32
C LEU A 401 5.51 -14.63 -1.32
N LEU A 402 4.65 -14.65 -0.32
CA LEU A 402 4.59 -13.59 0.69
C LEU A 402 5.89 -13.51 1.52
N SER A 403 6.51 -14.64 1.85
CA SER A 403 7.84 -14.67 2.48
C SER A 403 8.89 -13.96 1.61
N THR A 404 8.91 -14.24 0.31
CA THR A 404 9.82 -13.57 -0.63
C THR A 404 9.49 -12.08 -0.77
N MET A 405 8.21 -11.71 -0.81
CA MET A 405 7.80 -10.31 -0.89
C MET A 405 8.24 -9.50 0.35
N VAL A 406 8.26 -10.11 1.53
CA VAL A 406 8.86 -9.50 2.74
C VAL A 406 10.34 -9.22 2.51
N LEU A 407 11.09 -10.16 1.91
CA LEU A 407 12.52 -9.97 1.62
C LEU A 407 12.75 -8.84 0.59
N VAL A 408 11.96 -8.78 -0.50
CA VAL A 408 12.03 -7.67 -1.47
C VAL A 408 11.79 -6.32 -0.76
N THR A 409 10.82 -6.29 0.15
CA THR A 409 10.49 -5.05 0.88
C THR A 409 11.62 -4.65 1.83
N ILE A 410 12.30 -5.62 2.47
CA ILE A 410 13.51 -5.36 3.28
C ILE A 410 14.64 -4.83 2.40
N ALA A 411 14.88 -5.42 1.23
CA ALA A 411 15.87 -4.92 0.27
C ALA A 411 15.53 -3.48 -0.17
N ALA A 412 14.26 -3.19 -0.42
CA ALA A 412 13.79 -1.83 -0.72
C ALA A 412 14.06 -0.84 0.42
N ILE A 413 13.89 -1.25 1.68
CA ILE A 413 14.22 -0.42 2.85
C ILE A 413 15.72 -0.07 2.83
N HIS A 414 16.59 -1.05 2.61
CA HIS A 414 18.03 -0.84 2.58
C HIS A 414 18.44 0.03 1.39
N TRP A 415 17.89 -0.24 0.19
CA TRP A 415 18.15 0.53 -1.01
C TRP A 415 17.78 2.01 -0.84
N HIS A 416 16.61 2.31 -0.29
CA HIS A 416 16.17 3.67 0.00
C HIS A 416 17.01 4.31 1.11
N SER A 417 17.35 3.57 2.16
CA SER A 417 18.13 4.10 3.28
C SER A 417 19.54 4.48 2.85
N ALA A 418 20.19 3.68 2.01
CA ALA A 418 21.52 3.96 1.47
C ALA A 418 21.55 5.25 0.61
N ARG A 419 20.40 5.63 0.03
CA ARG A 419 20.25 6.82 -0.83
C ARG A 419 19.63 8.01 -0.11
N GLY A 420 19.44 7.94 1.20
CA GLY A 420 18.84 9.02 2.00
C GLY A 420 17.34 9.23 1.76
N HIS A 421 16.65 8.30 1.11
CA HIS A 421 15.22 8.37 0.82
C HIS A 421 14.37 7.96 2.04
N ALA A 422 14.45 8.72 3.13
CA ALA A 422 13.88 8.37 4.43
C ALA A 422 12.37 8.07 4.40
N GLN A 423 11.59 8.83 3.62
CA GLN A 423 10.13 8.64 3.52
C GLN A 423 9.77 7.35 2.78
N GLN A 424 10.49 7.03 1.72
CA GLN A 424 10.30 5.80 0.96
C GLN A 424 10.72 4.58 1.79
N ALA A 425 11.83 4.68 2.52
CA ALA A 425 12.24 3.64 3.47
C ALA A 425 11.19 3.42 4.57
N ALA A 426 10.60 4.50 5.12
CA ALA A 426 9.52 4.40 6.10
C ALA A 426 8.26 3.74 5.50
N ALA A 427 7.91 4.09 4.26
CA ALA A 427 6.79 3.49 3.55
C ALA A 427 7.01 1.99 3.30
N ALA A 428 8.21 1.59 2.90
CA ALA A 428 8.59 0.19 2.74
C ALA A 428 8.54 -0.57 4.09
N ARG A 429 8.98 0.04 5.22
CA ARG A 429 8.85 -0.57 6.56
C ARG A 429 7.37 -0.81 6.92
N GLN A 430 6.49 0.14 6.63
CA GLN A 430 5.05 -0.03 6.86
C GLN A 430 4.49 -1.17 6.00
N ALA A 431 4.85 -1.25 4.72
CA ALA A 431 4.44 -2.34 3.85
C ALA A 431 4.93 -3.71 4.37
N ALA A 432 6.17 -3.78 4.86
CA ALA A 432 6.73 -5.00 5.44
C ALA A 432 5.93 -5.52 6.65
N GLN A 433 5.39 -4.62 7.49
CA GLN A 433 4.55 -5.01 8.62
C GLN A 433 3.26 -5.71 8.14
N HIS A 434 2.57 -5.13 7.17
CA HIS A 434 1.36 -5.72 6.59
C HIS A 434 1.66 -7.03 5.85
N LEU A 435 2.77 -7.11 5.11
CA LEU A 435 3.19 -8.34 4.45
C LEU A 435 3.50 -9.47 5.43
N ARG A 436 4.13 -9.16 6.57
CA ARG A 436 4.35 -10.14 7.64
C ARG A 436 3.04 -10.64 8.23
N ALA A 437 2.08 -9.77 8.49
CA ALA A 437 0.75 -10.16 8.97
C ALA A 437 0.01 -11.03 7.95
N ALA A 438 0.07 -10.69 6.67
CA ALA A 438 -0.48 -11.51 5.59
C ALA A 438 0.21 -12.87 5.50
N TYR A 439 1.55 -12.92 5.61
CA TYR A 439 2.33 -14.16 5.66
C TYR A 439 1.90 -15.06 6.83
N GLN A 440 1.80 -14.51 8.04
CA GLN A 440 1.39 -15.26 9.22
C GLN A 440 0.01 -15.90 9.02
N SER A 441 -0.93 -15.15 8.44
CA SER A 441 -2.27 -15.66 8.10
C SER A 441 -2.22 -16.74 7.02
N ALA A 442 -1.47 -16.54 5.94
CA ALA A 442 -1.37 -17.48 4.82
C ALA A 442 -0.63 -18.77 5.21
N SER A 443 0.43 -18.66 6.01
CA SER A 443 1.26 -19.79 6.43
C SER A 443 0.63 -20.65 7.53
N ALA A 444 -0.36 -20.16 8.25
CA ALA A 444 -0.95 -20.83 9.41
C ALA A 444 -1.43 -22.27 9.09
N THR A 445 -2.18 -22.43 8.01
CA THR A 445 -2.72 -23.74 7.60
C THR A 445 -1.63 -24.71 7.11
N PRO A 446 -0.76 -24.35 6.15
CA PRO A 446 0.31 -25.26 5.70
C PRO A 446 1.31 -25.57 6.80
N MET A 447 1.68 -24.60 7.64
CA MET A 447 2.57 -24.82 8.77
C MET A 447 1.97 -25.74 9.83
N LYS A 448 0.67 -25.61 10.12
CA LYS A 448 -0.03 -26.56 11.02
C LYS A 448 0.03 -27.97 10.48
N ALA A 449 -0.28 -28.18 9.20
CA ALA A 449 -0.22 -29.50 8.58
C ALA A 449 1.19 -30.11 8.61
N MET A 450 2.21 -29.31 8.32
CA MET A 450 3.62 -29.77 8.38
C MET A 450 4.06 -30.09 9.81
N ARG A 451 3.67 -29.30 10.82
CA ARG A 451 3.94 -29.61 12.23
C ARG A 451 3.28 -30.91 12.66
N GLU A 452 2.03 -31.14 12.29
CA GLU A 452 1.34 -32.40 12.58
C GLU A 452 2.04 -33.61 11.94
N GLN A 453 2.54 -33.46 10.73
CA GLN A 453 3.34 -34.50 10.07
C GLN A 453 4.68 -34.74 10.79
N GLY A 454 5.36 -33.67 11.20
CA GLY A 454 6.62 -33.74 11.92
C GLY A 454 6.46 -34.50 13.25
N ARG A 455 5.46 -34.16 14.04
CA ARG A 455 5.17 -34.83 15.32
C ARG A 455 4.91 -36.34 15.19
N ARG A 456 4.52 -36.81 14.01
CA ARG A 456 4.31 -38.24 13.73
C ARG A 456 5.58 -38.97 13.30
N LEU A 457 6.69 -38.27 13.11
CA LEU A 457 7.96 -38.88 12.77
C LEU A 457 8.49 -39.66 13.99
N PRO A 458 9.11 -40.84 13.79
CA PRO A 458 9.76 -41.58 14.88
C PRO A 458 10.89 -40.77 15.53
N ALA A 459 11.08 -40.94 16.85
CA ALA A 459 12.13 -40.21 17.59
C ALA A 459 13.53 -40.35 16.97
N PRO A 460 13.98 -41.54 16.50
CA PRO A 460 15.29 -41.63 15.83
C PRO A 460 15.42 -40.79 14.56
N VAL A 461 14.30 -40.52 13.86
CA VAL A 461 14.28 -39.66 12.66
C VAL A 461 14.40 -38.19 13.06
N HIS A 462 13.72 -37.79 14.14
CA HIS A 462 13.87 -36.46 14.73
C HIS A 462 15.31 -36.16 15.16
N ASP A 463 15.94 -37.14 15.87
CA ASP A 463 17.31 -37.00 16.35
C ASP A 463 18.30 -36.90 15.19
N ARG A 464 18.09 -37.66 14.11
CA ARG A 464 18.89 -37.58 12.89
C ARG A 464 18.79 -36.18 12.24
N TYR A 465 17.59 -35.63 12.10
CA TYR A 465 17.43 -34.27 11.53
C TYR A 465 17.95 -33.19 12.48
N ALA A 466 17.84 -33.39 13.81
CA ALA A 466 18.46 -32.49 14.76
C ALA A 466 19.98 -32.43 14.58
N HIS A 467 20.62 -33.59 14.42
CA HIS A 467 22.04 -33.66 14.11
C HIS A 467 22.38 -33.04 12.74
N THR A 468 21.57 -33.30 11.70
CA THR A 468 21.75 -32.69 10.37
C THR A 468 21.72 -31.16 10.45
N VAL A 469 20.78 -30.60 11.22
CA VAL A 469 20.68 -29.13 11.41
C VAL A 469 21.84 -28.61 12.25
N GLU A 470 22.30 -29.35 13.25
CA GLU A 470 23.44 -28.98 14.10
C GLU A 470 24.75 -28.89 13.30
N VAL A 471 24.97 -29.85 12.40
CA VAL A 471 26.14 -29.87 11.51
C VAL A 471 26.07 -28.70 10.48
N ALA A 472 24.88 -28.43 9.94
CA ALA A 472 24.70 -27.42 8.91
C ALA A 472 24.65 -25.97 9.46
N LEU A 473 24.18 -25.77 10.71
CA LEU A 473 23.98 -24.48 11.37
C LEU A 473 24.51 -24.48 12.82
N PRO A 474 25.80 -24.67 13.07
CA PRO A 474 26.34 -24.87 14.42
C PRO A 474 26.02 -23.71 15.39
N GLY A 475 25.93 -22.47 14.89
CA GLY A 475 25.63 -21.30 15.72
C GLY A 475 24.15 -21.06 16.04
N GLN A 476 23.21 -21.66 15.29
CA GLN A 476 21.77 -21.37 15.37
C GLN A 476 20.91 -22.63 15.58
N ALA A 477 21.48 -23.82 15.58
CA ALA A 477 20.76 -25.09 15.73
C ALA A 477 19.91 -25.15 17.00
N SER A 478 20.47 -24.72 18.14
CA SER A 478 19.74 -24.67 19.42
C SER A 478 18.56 -23.68 19.39
N ARG A 479 18.65 -22.60 18.65
CA ARG A 479 17.55 -21.66 18.41
C ARG A 479 16.48 -22.33 17.54
N ALA A 480 16.86 -22.88 16.39
CA ALA A 480 15.97 -23.54 15.45
C ALA A 480 15.16 -24.67 16.12
N ARG A 481 15.79 -25.49 16.99
CA ARG A 481 15.11 -26.58 17.73
C ARG A 481 14.07 -26.07 18.71
N ARG A 482 14.21 -24.88 19.26
CA ARG A 482 13.23 -24.27 20.19
C ARG A 482 12.12 -23.50 19.50
N GLU A 483 12.26 -23.22 18.21
CA GLU A 483 11.22 -22.52 17.46
C GLU A 483 9.98 -23.40 17.26
N PRO A 484 8.76 -22.79 17.22
CA PRO A 484 7.52 -23.53 16.95
C PRO A 484 7.49 -24.24 15.59
N GLY A 485 8.38 -23.85 14.68
CA GLY A 485 8.52 -24.41 13.34
C GLY A 485 9.34 -25.68 13.26
N TRP A 486 9.98 -26.15 14.36
CA TRP A 486 10.88 -27.29 14.34
C TRP A 486 10.27 -28.57 13.74
N ASP A 487 9.08 -28.96 14.21
CA ASP A 487 8.39 -30.15 13.69
C ASP A 487 8.10 -30.03 12.18
N ALA A 488 7.76 -28.84 11.72
CA ALA A 488 7.51 -28.58 10.30
C ALA A 488 8.80 -28.65 9.47
N LEU A 489 9.94 -28.21 10.03
CA LEU A 489 11.25 -28.36 9.40
C LEU A 489 11.63 -29.84 9.28
N ALA A 490 11.47 -30.62 10.34
CA ALA A 490 11.72 -32.05 10.31
C ALA A 490 10.83 -32.78 9.28
N ALA A 491 9.54 -32.44 9.21
CA ALA A 491 8.64 -32.96 8.19
C ALA A 491 9.09 -32.60 6.77
N THR A 492 9.62 -31.38 6.57
CA THR A 492 10.09 -30.90 5.28
C THR A 492 11.35 -31.63 4.84
N LEU A 493 12.30 -31.89 5.76
CA LEU A 493 13.49 -32.69 5.49
C LEU A 493 13.11 -34.13 5.14
N ALA A 494 12.16 -34.74 5.88
CA ALA A 494 11.63 -36.06 5.56
C ALA A 494 10.92 -36.12 4.20
N GLN A 495 10.27 -35.05 3.81
CA GLN A 495 9.64 -34.93 2.49
C GLN A 495 10.70 -34.79 1.39
N ALA A 496 11.77 -34.07 1.63
CA ALA A 496 12.89 -33.93 0.71
C ALA A 496 13.55 -35.29 0.44
N GLU A 497 13.81 -36.07 1.48
CA GLU A 497 14.36 -37.44 1.33
C GLU A 497 13.42 -38.35 0.52
N ARG A 498 12.12 -38.31 0.79
CA ARG A 498 11.12 -39.07 0.01
C ARG A 498 11.05 -38.64 -1.46
N ALA A 499 11.37 -37.38 -1.76
CA ALA A 499 11.47 -36.85 -3.11
C ALA A 499 12.83 -37.18 -3.78
N GLY A 500 13.72 -37.92 -3.11
CA GLY A 500 15.01 -38.34 -3.64
C GLY A 500 16.16 -37.35 -3.39
N HIS A 501 15.96 -36.33 -2.58
CA HIS A 501 17.01 -35.38 -2.21
C HIS A 501 17.79 -35.87 -0.99
N GLU A 502 19.07 -35.55 -0.94
CA GLU A 502 19.89 -35.71 0.26
C GLU A 502 19.63 -34.54 1.21
N ALA A 503 18.94 -34.80 2.34
CA ALA A 503 18.44 -33.77 3.24
C ALA A 503 19.53 -32.79 3.72
N GLY A 504 20.73 -33.31 4.03
CA GLY A 504 21.86 -32.48 4.48
C GLY A 504 22.36 -31.53 3.40
N LYS A 505 22.53 -32.01 2.17
CA LYS A 505 22.96 -31.17 1.03
C LYS A 505 21.92 -30.12 0.68
N LEU A 506 20.63 -30.50 0.66
CA LEU A 506 19.56 -29.58 0.37
C LEU A 506 19.45 -28.49 1.45
N LEU A 507 19.65 -28.86 2.73
CA LEU A 507 19.70 -27.94 3.86
C LEU A 507 20.88 -26.97 3.71
N GLN A 508 22.06 -27.48 3.37
CA GLN A 508 23.25 -26.66 3.14
C GLN A 508 22.99 -25.61 2.04
N GLN A 509 22.43 -26.03 0.91
CA GLN A 509 22.03 -25.11 -0.17
C GLN A 509 21.03 -24.07 0.30
N ALA A 510 20.05 -24.46 1.15
CA ALA A 510 19.06 -23.53 1.69
C ALA A 510 19.68 -22.50 2.64
N ILE A 511 20.74 -22.85 3.35
CA ILE A 511 21.49 -21.96 4.24
C ILE A 511 22.37 -21.00 3.43
N GLU A 512 23.14 -21.54 2.48
CA GLU A 512 24.08 -20.78 1.62
C GLU A 512 23.36 -19.79 0.69
N TRP A 513 22.09 -20.04 0.42
CA TRP A 513 21.33 -19.18 -0.49
C TRP A 513 21.26 -17.72 -0.03
N ARG A 514 21.16 -17.46 1.27
CA ARG A 514 21.15 -16.13 1.86
C ARG A 514 21.33 -16.19 3.37
N GLU A 515 21.84 -15.12 3.97
CA GLU A 515 21.97 -14.98 5.41
C GLU A 515 20.65 -15.28 6.16
N LEU A 516 20.77 -15.72 7.39
CA LEU A 516 19.65 -16.12 8.26
C LEU A 516 19.59 -15.30 9.56
N GLU A 517 20.56 -14.41 9.80
CA GLU A 517 20.70 -13.68 11.06
C GLU A 517 19.55 -12.71 11.30
N THR A 518 19.03 -12.11 10.24
CA THR A 518 17.90 -11.16 10.29
C THR A 518 16.53 -11.86 10.28
N ALA A 519 16.46 -13.19 10.22
CA ALA A 519 15.21 -13.92 10.17
C ALA A 519 14.49 -13.91 11.53
N ASP A 520 13.20 -13.55 11.53
CA ASP A 520 12.32 -13.64 12.70
C ASP A 520 12.19 -15.10 13.19
N SER A 521 12.10 -16.06 12.26
CA SER A 521 12.11 -17.51 12.48
C SER A 521 13.02 -18.18 11.46
N VAL A 522 14.08 -18.81 11.95
CA VAL A 522 15.04 -19.56 11.12
C VAL A 522 14.37 -20.78 10.50
N THR A 523 13.55 -21.49 11.28
CA THR A 523 12.84 -22.68 10.79
C THR A 523 11.85 -22.36 9.69
N ASP A 524 11.08 -21.28 9.80
CA ASP A 524 10.11 -20.90 8.78
C ASP A 524 10.80 -20.55 7.46
N VAL A 525 11.91 -19.80 7.51
CA VAL A 525 12.70 -19.46 6.33
C VAL A 525 13.27 -20.71 5.67
N LEU A 526 13.86 -21.61 6.45
CA LEU A 526 14.43 -22.85 5.92
C LEU A 526 13.37 -23.78 5.31
N ILE A 527 12.18 -23.88 5.91
CA ILE A 527 11.09 -24.67 5.35
C ILE A 527 10.74 -24.23 3.93
N TRP A 528 10.56 -22.91 3.72
CA TRP A 528 10.19 -22.40 2.40
C TRP A 528 11.33 -22.49 1.39
N ARG A 529 12.59 -22.29 1.82
CA ARG A 529 13.77 -22.46 0.96
C ARG A 529 13.94 -23.93 0.54
N LEU A 530 13.85 -24.87 1.47
CA LEU A 530 13.93 -26.31 1.18
C LEU A 530 12.82 -26.75 0.24
N ARG A 531 11.58 -26.33 0.48
CA ARG A 531 10.44 -26.67 -0.36
C ARG A 531 10.61 -26.16 -1.79
N ARG A 532 11.24 -25.02 -1.93
CA ARG A 532 11.50 -24.41 -3.22
C ARG A 532 12.66 -25.10 -3.96
N ILE A 533 13.83 -25.18 -3.35
CA ILE A 533 15.01 -25.80 -3.97
C ILE A 533 14.72 -27.25 -4.32
N GLY A 534 14.09 -27.99 -3.42
CA GLY A 534 13.71 -29.38 -3.61
C GLY A 534 12.45 -29.58 -4.46
N LYS A 535 11.80 -28.50 -4.96
CA LYS A 535 10.53 -28.56 -5.71
C LYS A 535 9.48 -29.43 -5.03
N LEU A 536 9.42 -29.38 -3.67
CA LEU A 536 8.56 -30.27 -2.90
C LEU A 536 7.08 -29.93 -3.11
N PRO A 537 6.20 -30.93 -3.23
CA PRO A 537 4.76 -30.73 -3.38
C PRO A 537 4.17 -30.08 -2.11
N ALA A 538 2.98 -29.47 -2.27
CA ALA A 538 2.30 -28.88 -1.11
C ALA A 538 1.97 -29.94 -0.04
N ALA A 539 1.95 -29.52 1.22
CA ALA A 539 1.72 -30.41 2.37
C ALA A 539 0.35 -31.14 2.32
N ALA A 540 -0.61 -30.64 1.52
CA ALA A 540 -1.94 -31.22 1.35
C ALA A 540 -1.97 -32.41 0.35
N ASP A 541 -0.97 -32.54 -0.53
CA ASP A 541 -0.95 -33.54 -1.61
C ASP A 541 -0.20 -34.82 -1.23
N LEU A 542 0.24 -34.93 0.01
CA LEU A 542 0.81 -36.19 0.49
C LEU A 542 -0.32 -37.22 0.60
N PRO A 543 -0.19 -38.41 -0.06
CA PRO A 543 -1.18 -39.44 0.09
C PRO A 543 -1.38 -39.71 1.59
N ARG A 544 -2.62 -39.57 2.06
CA ARG A 544 -2.98 -40.11 3.36
C ARG A 544 -2.54 -41.56 3.35
N THR A 545 -1.54 -41.91 4.14
CA THR A 545 -1.12 -43.30 4.31
C THR A 545 -2.41 -44.08 4.55
N GLN A 546 -2.80 -44.88 3.56
CA GLN A 546 -3.94 -45.77 3.71
C GLN A 546 -3.64 -46.55 5.02
N ALA A 547 -4.54 -46.43 5.97
CA ALA A 547 -4.51 -47.30 7.14
C ALA A 547 -4.33 -48.71 6.63
N GLN A 548 -3.29 -49.41 7.10
CA GLN A 548 -3.08 -50.81 6.79
C GLN A 548 -4.42 -51.52 6.92
N PRO A 549 -4.82 -52.35 5.94
CA PRO A 549 -6.02 -53.11 6.07
C PRO A 549 -5.87 -53.96 7.35
N ARG A 550 -6.79 -53.81 8.29
CA ARG A 550 -6.91 -54.69 9.44
C ARG A 550 -6.87 -56.13 8.94
N ALA A 551 -5.94 -56.91 9.44
CA ALA A 551 -5.88 -58.32 9.22
C ALA A 551 -7.28 -58.92 9.42
N THR A 552 -7.83 -59.48 8.37
CA THR A 552 -9.09 -60.22 8.39
C THR A 552 -8.89 -61.47 9.28
N SER A 553 -9.60 -61.53 10.39
CA SER A 553 -9.79 -62.76 11.15
C SER A 553 -10.49 -63.80 10.26
N PRO A 554 -10.15 -65.12 10.40
CA PRO A 554 -10.67 -66.17 9.54
C PRO A 554 -12.20 -66.29 9.68
N GLN A 555 -12.90 -66.29 8.52
CA GLN A 555 -14.33 -66.57 8.41
C GLN A 555 -14.62 -68.02 8.81
N ALA A 556 -15.62 -68.19 9.66
CA ALA A 556 -16.31 -69.46 9.89
C ALA A 556 -17.21 -69.86 8.70
N PRO A 557 -17.41 -71.15 8.42
CA PRO A 557 -18.10 -71.62 7.21
C PRO A 557 -19.60 -71.35 7.23
N PRO A 558 -20.27 -71.32 6.05
CA PRO A 558 -21.64 -70.85 5.92
C PRO A 558 -22.69 -71.92 6.35
N SER A 559 -23.69 -71.52 7.12
CA SER A 559 -24.87 -72.31 7.42
C SER A 559 -25.90 -72.16 6.32
N LYS A 560 -26.58 -73.26 5.96
CA LYS A 560 -27.55 -73.42 4.90
C LYS A 560 -28.84 -72.60 5.17
N PRO A 561 -29.62 -72.32 4.09
CA PRO A 561 -30.84 -71.50 4.18
C PRO A 561 -32.04 -72.26 4.69
N GLN A 562 -32.89 -71.62 5.51
CA GLN A 562 -34.25 -72.03 5.79
C GLN A 562 -35.22 -71.12 5.04
N THR A 563 -36.17 -71.81 4.39
CA THR A 563 -37.25 -71.31 3.56
C THR A 563 -38.44 -70.82 4.40
N ALA A 564 -39.12 -69.83 3.82
CA ALA A 564 -40.54 -69.51 3.78
C ALA A 564 -41.25 -69.08 5.08
N GLU A 565 -41.90 -67.95 5.02
CA GLU A 565 -43.37 -67.90 4.83
C GLU A 565 -43.86 -66.42 4.85
N THR A 566 -44.65 -66.11 3.82
CA THR A 566 -45.49 -64.91 3.76
C THR A 566 -46.81 -65.16 4.50
N PRO A 567 -47.44 -64.12 5.11
CA PRO A 567 -48.79 -63.76 4.60
C PRO A 567 -49.10 -62.25 4.55
N ALA A 568 -49.66 -61.91 3.44
CA ALA A 568 -50.90 -61.17 3.09
C ALA A 568 -51.30 -59.89 3.87
N ARG A 569 -51.43 -58.86 3.06
CA ARG A 569 -52.44 -57.82 2.94
C ARG A 569 -53.33 -57.45 4.17
N ASN A 570 -53.38 -56.13 4.37
CA ASN A 570 -54.69 -55.47 4.32
C ASN A 570 -54.58 -53.97 4.04
N ASP A 571 -55.38 -53.53 3.08
CA ASP A 571 -55.69 -52.16 2.69
C ASP A 571 -56.42 -51.41 3.82
N THR A 572 -56.21 -50.12 3.91
CA THR A 572 -57.33 -49.18 3.98
C THR A 572 -56.94 -47.76 3.59
N LEU A 573 -57.69 -47.27 2.63
CA LEU A 573 -57.80 -45.87 2.18
C LEU A 573 -58.32 -44.94 3.29
N SER A 574 -57.90 -43.67 3.30
CA SER A 574 -58.82 -42.52 3.36
C SER A 574 -58.10 -41.19 3.27
N THR A 575 -58.10 -40.54 2.13
CA THR A 575 -58.72 -39.25 1.78
C THR A 575 -58.76 -38.16 2.88
N ARG A 576 -58.11 -36.98 2.65
CA ARG A 576 -58.72 -35.70 2.27
C ARG A 576 -57.83 -34.52 2.44
N ARG A 577 -57.75 -33.75 1.40
CA ARG A 577 -57.38 -32.29 1.37
C ARG A 577 -58.62 -31.47 1.79
N PRO A 578 -58.67 -30.13 1.79
CA PRO A 578 -57.70 -29.05 1.87
C PRO A 578 -58.18 -27.84 2.74
N GLY A 579 -57.45 -26.75 2.70
CA GLY A 579 -57.95 -25.40 3.06
C GLY A 579 -56.90 -24.57 3.78
N SER A 580 -56.29 -23.64 3.19
CA SER A 580 -56.50 -22.25 2.74
C SER A 580 -56.44 -21.21 3.89
N ARG A 581 -55.57 -20.21 3.67
CA ARG A 581 -55.62 -18.78 4.09
C ARG A 581 -55.36 -18.45 5.57
N ARG A 582 -54.31 -17.72 5.88
CA ARG A 582 -54.13 -16.22 5.77
C ARG A 582 -52.66 -15.88 5.81
#